data_b0e3d5b91f4b9e25b42914ed8605b5d3
#
_entry.id   b0e3d5b91f4b9e25b42914ed8605b5d3
#
_cell.length_a   1.000
_cell.length_b   1.000
_cell.length_c   1.000
_cell.angle_alpha   90.00
_cell.angle_beta   90.00
_cell.angle_gamma   90.00
#
_symmetry.space_group_name_H-M   'P 1'
#
loop_
_entity.id
_entity.type
_entity.pdbx_description
1 polymer ?
#
loop_
_entity_poly.entity_id
_entity_poly.type
_entity_poly.pdbx_seq_one_letter_code
_entity_poly.pdbx_strand_id
1 'polypeptide(L)'
;MREGPKSYRTAIIVGAGFGGIATALRLRRLGYEVTIIDNNSRAGGRAQVYEIDGFKFDAGPTVITAPFLFDELFALFGKDRKDYVEFLPVEPWYRFEFSDGSKLDYGGSLEDTIKEIDRLSPGEGKGYERLVNFSKAIFKIGFEKLSDQPFHKFWIMVRQVPALIALKSYLSVYSLVSKFLKDERLRRAFSIHPLLVGGNPMNTTSIYCLIHYLERKWGVWFPKGGTGSLVDALVKLMHEQGIQLELNLSLIHISEPTRHTD
;
A
#
# COMPACT_ATOMS: atom_id res chain seq x y z
N MET A 1 12.88 41.74 -25.48
CA MET A 1 11.81 40.80 -25.81
C MET A 1 11.08 40.48 -24.51
N ARG A 2 9.82 40.84 -24.38
CA ARG A 2 9.00 40.46 -23.20
C ARG A 2 8.61 38.99 -23.43
N GLU A 3 9.09 38.08 -22.58
CA GLU A 3 8.53 36.71 -22.56
C GLU A 3 7.03 36.82 -22.31
N GLY A 4 6.25 36.29 -23.23
CA GLY A 4 4.80 36.18 -23.06
C GLY A 4 4.46 35.30 -21.84
N PRO A 5 3.27 35.45 -21.24
CA PRO A 5 2.90 34.68 -20.07
C PRO A 5 3.07 33.20 -20.36
N LYS A 6 3.94 32.50 -19.63
CA LYS A 6 4.02 31.03 -19.65
C LYS A 6 2.66 30.51 -19.27
N SER A 7 1.95 29.90 -20.21
CA SER A 7 0.71 29.18 -19.94
C SER A 7 1.05 27.97 -19.06
N TYR A 8 0.95 28.14 -17.75
CA TYR A 8 1.08 27.03 -16.82
C TYR A 8 -0.15 26.13 -16.92
N ARG A 9 0.07 24.82 -17.05
CA ARG A 9 -1.01 23.86 -16.92
C ARG A 9 -1.35 23.75 -15.44
N THR A 10 -2.60 23.96 -15.08
CA THR A 10 -3.09 23.84 -13.70
C THR A 10 -3.78 22.49 -13.50
N ALA A 11 -3.71 21.95 -12.30
CA ALA A 11 -4.43 20.73 -11.90
C ALA A 11 -4.97 20.88 -10.48
N ILE A 12 -6.23 20.49 -10.29
CA ILE A 12 -6.85 20.38 -8.97
C ILE A 12 -7.04 18.90 -8.67
N ILE A 13 -6.59 18.48 -7.51
CA ILE A 13 -6.71 17.11 -7.02
C ILE A 13 -7.64 17.10 -5.82
N VAL A 14 -8.61 16.22 -5.85
CA VAL A 14 -9.58 16.05 -4.76
C VAL A 14 -9.16 14.87 -3.91
N GLY A 15 -8.85 15.14 -2.63
CA GLY A 15 -8.41 14.16 -1.65
C GLY A 15 -6.92 14.16 -1.42
N ALA A 16 -6.51 14.46 -0.18
CA ALA A 16 -5.12 14.51 0.29
C ALA A 16 -4.65 13.19 0.93
N GLY A 17 -5.17 12.03 0.48
CA GLY A 17 -4.64 10.72 0.82
C GLY A 17 -3.36 10.40 0.02
N PHE A 18 -2.70 9.25 0.29
CA PHE A 18 -1.47 8.85 -0.42
C PHE A 18 -1.62 8.88 -1.95
N GLY A 19 -2.78 8.47 -2.49
CA GLY A 19 -3.03 8.51 -3.94
C GLY A 19 -3.05 9.92 -4.49
N GLY A 20 -3.73 10.85 -3.82
CA GLY A 20 -3.78 12.27 -4.21
C GLY A 20 -2.41 12.93 -4.11
N ILE A 21 -1.70 12.72 -3.00
CA ILE A 21 -0.34 13.23 -2.78
C ILE A 21 0.62 12.72 -3.87
N ALA A 22 0.61 11.40 -4.15
CA ALA A 22 1.45 10.81 -5.18
C ALA A 22 1.13 11.35 -6.59
N THR A 23 -0.15 11.59 -6.89
CA THR A 23 -0.59 12.20 -8.14
C THR A 23 -0.10 13.64 -8.24
N ALA A 24 -0.24 14.42 -7.17
CA ALA A 24 0.22 15.81 -7.10
C ALA A 24 1.71 15.95 -7.37
N LEU A 25 2.52 15.14 -6.69
CA LEU A 25 3.97 15.14 -6.87
C LEU A 25 4.37 14.79 -8.32
N ARG A 26 3.72 13.79 -8.92
CA ARG A 26 3.98 13.41 -10.32
C ARG A 26 3.55 14.51 -11.30
N LEU A 27 2.38 15.10 -11.13
CA LEU A 27 1.94 16.22 -11.98
C LEU A 27 2.84 17.44 -11.82
N ARG A 28 3.27 17.75 -10.59
CA ARG A 28 4.23 18.83 -10.36
C ARG A 28 5.55 18.59 -11.09
N ARG A 29 6.05 17.34 -11.06
CA ARG A 29 7.25 16.95 -11.82
C ARG A 29 7.08 17.12 -13.33
N LEU A 30 5.86 16.98 -13.84
CA LEU A 30 5.50 17.22 -15.24
C LEU A 30 5.27 18.72 -15.57
N GLY A 31 5.49 19.63 -14.61
CA GLY A 31 5.39 21.07 -14.81
C GLY A 31 4.00 21.68 -14.59
N TYR A 32 3.08 20.96 -13.96
CA TYR A 32 1.78 21.51 -13.58
C TYR A 32 1.89 22.37 -12.32
N GLU A 33 1.08 23.42 -12.25
CA GLU A 33 0.72 24.06 -10.98
C GLU A 33 -0.41 23.21 -10.36
N VAL A 34 -0.17 22.76 -9.12
CA VAL A 34 -1.05 21.76 -8.50
C VAL A 34 -1.61 22.28 -7.19
N THR A 35 -2.93 22.15 -7.04
CA THR A 35 -3.65 22.36 -5.78
C THR A 35 -4.33 21.07 -5.36
N ILE A 36 -4.13 20.64 -4.12
CA ILE A 36 -4.91 19.55 -3.51
C ILE A 36 -5.95 20.17 -2.59
N ILE A 37 -7.17 19.67 -2.66
CA ILE A 37 -8.26 20.03 -1.76
C ILE A 37 -8.75 18.80 -0.99
N ASP A 38 -9.03 18.96 0.31
CA ASP A 38 -9.59 17.90 1.15
C ASP A 38 -10.58 18.47 2.16
N ASN A 39 -11.62 17.72 2.48
CA ASN A 39 -12.62 18.13 3.47
C ASN A 39 -12.16 17.87 4.93
N ASN A 40 -11.10 17.11 5.13
CA ASN A 40 -10.55 16.86 6.44
C ASN A 40 -9.64 18.02 6.87
N SER A 41 -9.42 18.12 8.18
CA SER A 41 -8.49 19.10 8.78
C SER A 41 -7.01 18.68 8.67
N ARG A 42 -6.73 17.45 8.24
CA ARG A 42 -5.37 16.90 8.04
C ARG A 42 -5.31 16.09 6.76
N ALA A 43 -4.15 16.12 6.11
CA ALA A 43 -3.83 15.21 5.02
C ALA A 43 -3.63 13.77 5.54
N GLY A 44 -3.64 12.79 4.63
CA GLY A 44 -3.41 11.38 4.93
C GLY A 44 -4.55 10.47 4.50
N GLY A 45 -5.78 10.97 4.42
CA GLY A 45 -6.95 10.17 4.06
C GLY A 45 -7.13 8.99 5.01
N ARG A 46 -7.02 7.75 4.53
CA ARG A 46 -7.08 6.53 5.36
C ARG A 46 -5.85 6.31 6.26
N ALA A 47 -4.77 7.05 6.05
CA ALA A 47 -3.59 7.07 6.92
C ALA A 47 -3.70 8.19 7.97
N GLN A 48 -4.90 8.43 8.49
CA GLN A 48 -5.16 9.42 9.53
C GLN A 48 -4.58 8.98 10.87
N VAL A 49 -4.25 9.97 11.67
CA VAL A 49 -3.86 9.80 13.08
C VAL A 49 -4.84 10.55 13.94
N TYR A 50 -5.42 9.88 14.90
CA TYR A 50 -6.22 10.51 15.95
C TYR A 50 -5.34 10.85 17.14
N GLU A 51 -5.52 12.04 17.67
CA GLU A 51 -4.86 12.47 18.92
C GLU A 51 -5.93 12.69 19.98
N ILE A 52 -5.90 11.87 21.02
CA ILE A 52 -6.88 11.88 22.11
C ILE A 52 -6.09 11.89 23.42
N ASP A 53 -6.31 12.91 24.25
CA ASP A 53 -5.65 13.06 25.57
C ASP A 53 -4.12 12.95 25.51
N GLY A 54 -3.49 13.45 24.43
CA GLY A 54 -2.06 13.43 24.21
C GLY A 54 -1.52 12.10 23.66
N PHE A 55 -2.38 11.09 23.45
CA PHE A 55 -2.02 9.83 22.79
C PHE A 55 -2.32 9.88 21.29
N LYS A 56 -1.43 9.30 20.49
CA LYS A 56 -1.58 9.20 19.03
C LYS A 56 -1.98 7.78 18.64
N PHE A 57 -3.04 7.69 17.85
CA PHE A 57 -3.59 6.43 17.35
C PHE A 57 -3.59 6.45 15.82
N ASP A 58 -2.80 5.56 15.21
CA ASP A 58 -2.86 5.34 13.76
C ASP A 58 -4.21 4.68 13.42
N ALA A 59 -4.99 5.31 12.53
CA ALA A 59 -6.32 4.87 12.15
C ALA A 59 -6.35 3.97 10.91
N GLY A 60 -5.20 3.70 10.33
CA GLY A 60 -5.06 2.99 9.06
C GLY A 60 -3.88 2.04 9.05
N PRO A 61 -3.22 1.89 7.88
CA PRO A 61 -2.07 1.01 7.77
C PRO A 61 -0.93 1.47 8.68
N THR A 62 -0.42 0.57 9.50
CA THR A 62 0.67 0.84 10.44
C THR A 62 2.02 0.37 9.93
N VAL A 63 2.04 -0.55 8.97
CA VAL A 63 3.26 -1.13 8.42
C VAL A 63 3.42 -0.84 6.93
N ILE A 64 4.67 -0.74 6.49
CA ILE A 64 5.04 -0.48 5.11
C ILE A 64 5.74 -1.72 4.55
N THR A 65 5.15 -2.32 3.52
CA THR A 65 5.68 -3.50 2.83
C THR A 65 6.29 -3.18 1.45
N ALA A 66 6.05 -1.95 0.95
CA ALA A 66 6.57 -1.46 -0.33
C ALA A 66 7.27 -0.10 -0.16
N PRO A 67 8.37 -0.02 0.61
CA PRO A 67 9.05 1.25 0.91
C PRO A 67 9.53 1.98 -0.35
N PHE A 68 9.92 1.24 -1.39
CA PHE A 68 10.39 1.78 -2.66
C PHE A 68 9.37 2.70 -3.37
N LEU A 69 8.07 2.51 -3.14
CA LEU A 69 7.03 3.38 -3.71
C LEU A 69 7.09 4.80 -3.11
N PHE A 70 7.46 4.89 -1.84
CA PHE A 70 7.68 6.19 -1.20
C PHE A 70 9.04 6.78 -1.60
N ASP A 71 10.10 5.96 -1.62
CA ASP A 71 11.43 6.40 -2.06
C ASP A 71 11.38 7.01 -3.46
N GLU A 72 10.58 6.44 -4.38
CA GLU A 72 10.35 6.97 -5.72
C GLU A 72 9.80 8.40 -5.70
N LEU A 73 8.83 8.70 -4.82
CA LEU A 73 8.21 10.03 -4.76
C LEU A 73 9.22 11.12 -4.37
N PHE A 74 10.11 10.83 -3.43
CA PHE A 74 11.20 11.75 -3.05
C PHE A 74 12.25 11.85 -4.17
N ALA A 75 12.59 10.74 -4.81
CA ALA A 75 13.56 10.69 -5.90
C ALA A 75 13.12 11.50 -7.13
N LEU A 76 11.80 11.70 -7.37
CA LEU A 76 11.29 12.60 -8.42
C LEU A 76 11.91 14.00 -8.35
N PHE A 77 12.29 14.45 -7.16
CA PHE A 77 12.84 15.77 -6.89
C PHE A 77 14.30 15.74 -6.40
N GLY A 78 15.00 14.61 -6.60
CA GLY A 78 16.38 14.44 -6.16
C GLY A 78 16.56 14.43 -4.64
N LYS A 79 15.54 14.04 -3.90
CA LYS A 79 15.54 13.94 -2.44
C LYS A 79 15.63 12.48 -2.00
N ASP A 80 16.18 12.24 -0.81
CA ASP A 80 16.12 10.95 -0.13
C ASP A 80 15.01 10.99 0.94
N ARG A 81 14.13 9.98 0.94
CA ARG A 81 13.08 9.85 1.97
C ARG A 81 13.66 9.82 3.38
N LYS A 82 14.86 9.25 3.55
CA LYS A 82 15.52 9.14 4.86
C LYS A 82 15.78 10.48 5.53
N ASP A 83 15.92 11.55 4.75
CA ASP A 83 16.09 12.92 5.27
C ASP A 83 14.76 13.49 5.83
N TYR A 84 13.65 12.83 5.59
CA TYR A 84 12.30 13.27 5.97
C TYR A 84 11.64 12.33 6.99
N VAL A 85 11.77 11.02 6.81
CA VAL A 85 11.20 10.01 7.70
C VAL A 85 12.05 8.74 7.69
N GLU A 86 12.36 8.25 8.90
CA GLU A 86 13.08 6.99 9.09
C GLU A 86 12.09 5.81 9.09
N PHE A 87 12.44 4.75 8.36
CA PHE A 87 11.73 3.48 8.43
C PHE A 87 12.52 2.50 9.29
N LEU A 88 11.88 2.00 10.33
CA LEU A 88 12.44 0.99 11.25
C LEU A 88 12.02 -0.40 10.77
N PRO A 89 12.93 -1.38 10.72
CA PRO A 89 12.56 -2.75 10.40
C PRO A 89 11.71 -3.33 11.54
N VAL A 90 10.69 -4.10 11.19
CA VAL A 90 9.84 -4.84 12.13
C VAL A 90 10.32 -6.28 12.22
N GLU A 91 10.64 -6.77 13.43
CA GLU A 91 11.05 -8.15 13.68
C GLU A 91 10.47 -8.67 15.00
N PRO A 92 9.74 -9.79 15.00
CA PRO A 92 9.21 -10.48 13.81
C PRO A 92 8.17 -9.60 13.08
N TRP A 93 7.92 -9.87 11.80
CA TRP A 93 6.88 -9.14 11.04
C TRP A 93 5.51 -9.36 11.64
N TYR A 94 5.21 -10.63 11.98
CA TYR A 94 3.97 -11.03 12.64
C TYR A 94 4.26 -12.13 13.65
N ARG A 95 3.60 -12.08 14.80
CA ARG A 95 3.53 -13.18 15.76
C ARG A 95 2.12 -13.72 15.80
N PHE A 96 1.97 -15.00 15.50
CA PHE A 96 0.71 -15.72 15.60
C PHE A 96 0.70 -16.54 16.89
N GLU A 97 -0.36 -16.38 17.66
CA GLU A 97 -0.64 -17.20 18.84
C GLU A 97 -1.90 -18.01 18.56
N PHE A 98 -1.79 -19.32 18.66
CA PHE A 98 -2.89 -20.23 18.37
C PHE A 98 -3.59 -20.66 19.66
N SER A 99 -4.85 -21.17 19.53
CA SER A 99 -5.66 -21.58 20.66
C SER A 99 -5.09 -22.76 21.44
N ASP A 100 -4.19 -23.54 20.85
CA ASP A 100 -3.46 -24.63 21.48
C ASP A 100 -2.22 -24.15 22.26
N GLY A 101 -1.99 -22.84 22.36
CA GLY A 101 -0.85 -22.22 23.01
C GLY A 101 0.43 -22.19 22.17
N SER A 102 0.43 -22.79 20.97
CA SER A 102 1.58 -22.72 20.07
C SER A 102 1.72 -21.34 19.44
N LYS A 103 2.96 -20.98 19.09
CA LYS A 103 3.29 -19.68 18.49
C LYS A 103 4.09 -19.87 17.21
N LEU A 104 3.91 -18.94 16.27
CA LEU A 104 4.69 -18.85 15.04
C LEU A 104 5.16 -17.41 14.88
N ASP A 105 6.47 -17.20 14.87
CA ASP A 105 7.09 -15.94 14.49
C ASP A 105 7.39 -15.95 12.99
N TYR A 106 6.75 -15.03 12.28
CA TYR A 106 6.93 -14.86 10.85
C TYR A 106 7.75 -13.59 10.59
N GLY A 107 8.92 -13.75 9.97
CA GLY A 107 9.85 -12.66 9.72
C GLY A 107 11.23 -13.20 9.31
N GLY A 108 12.25 -12.36 9.39
CA GLY A 108 13.64 -12.73 9.12
C GLY A 108 13.90 -13.25 7.71
N SER A 109 14.90 -14.12 7.57
CA SER A 109 15.22 -14.77 6.30
C SER A 109 14.18 -15.82 5.90
N LEU A 110 14.22 -16.27 4.63
CA LEU A 110 13.36 -17.38 4.18
C LEU A 110 13.68 -18.66 4.98
N GLU A 111 14.94 -18.90 5.23
CA GLU A 111 15.43 -20.05 5.98
C GLU A 111 14.94 -20.04 7.44
N ASP A 112 14.93 -18.88 8.08
CA ASP A 112 14.45 -18.76 9.46
C ASP A 112 12.94 -19.02 9.54
N THR A 113 12.18 -18.49 8.59
CA THR A 113 10.73 -18.77 8.50
C THR A 113 10.48 -20.27 8.23
N ILE A 114 11.26 -20.93 7.35
CA ILE A 114 11.13 -22.36 7.10
C ILE A 114 11.40 -23.16 8.37
N LYS A 115 12.45 -22.83 9.15
CA LYS A 115 12.74 -23.49 10.44
C LYS A 115 11.59 -23.31 11.42
N GLU A 116 11.02 -22.10 11.54
CA GLU A 116 9.87 -21.84 12.41
C GLU A 116 8.62 -22.62 11.99
N ILE A 117 8.36 -22.72 10.69
CA ILE A 117 7.26 -23.52 10.16
C ILE A 117 7.49 -25.00 10.47
N ASP A 118 8.69 -25.54 10.21
CA ASP A 118 9.01 -26.96 10.45
C ASP A 118 9.06 -27.29 11.95
N ARG A 119 9.36 -26.32 12.83
CA ARG A 119 9.22 -26.46 14.28
C ARG A 119 7.76 -26.65 14.69
N LEU A 120 6.83 -25.91 14.06
CA LEU A 120 5.41 -25.99 14.35
C LEU A 120 4.73 -27.19 13.68
N SER A 121 5.12 -27.50 12.44
CA SER A 121 4.54 -28.57 11.61
C SER A 121 5.64 -29.15 10.69
N PRO A 122 6.31 -30.26 11.08
CA PRO A 122 7.43 -30.83 10.36
C PRO A 122 7.11 -31.15 8.88
N GLY A 123 7.99 -30.69 7.98
CA GLY A 123 7.88 -30.91 6.53
C GLY A 123 7.04 -29.90 5.76
N GLU A 124 6.41 -28.94 6.44
CA GLU A 124 5.60 -27.89 5.80
C GLU A 124 6.43 -26.73 5.26
N GLY A 125 7.68 -26.56 5.71
CA GLY A 125 8.57 -25.47 5.25
C GLY A 125 8.78 -25.47 3.74
N LYS A 126 8.91 -26.64 3.10
CA LYS A 126 8.95 -26.77 1.63
C LYS A 126 7.66 -26.33 0.95
N GLY A 127 6.52 -26.48 1.63
CA GLY A 127 5.21 -26.00 1.17
C GLY A 127 5.22 -24.47 1.11
N TYR A 128 5.70 -23.83 2.16
CA TYR A 128 5.83 -22.38 2.21
C TYR A 128 6.79 -21.84 1.16
N GLU A 129 7.94 -22.46 0.95
CA GLU A 129 8.88 -22.05 -0.11
C GLU A 129 8.21 -22.06 -1.50
N ARG A 130 7.44 -23.12 -1.80
CA ARG A 130 6.65 -23.17 -3.05
C ARG A 130 5.60 -22.07 -3.13
N LEU A 131 4.94 -21.72 -2.01
CA LEU A 131 3.98 -20.62 -1.94
C LEU A 131 4.68 -19.29 -2.27
N VAL A 132 5.83 -18.99 -1.69
CA VAL A 132 6.60 -17.77 -1.97
C VAL A 132 7.01 -17.71 -3.43
N ASN A 133 7.50 -18.81 -4.00
CA ASN A 133 7.86 -18.89 -5.42
C ASN A 133 6.65 -18.66 -6.34
N PHE A 134 5.49 -19.19 -5.99
CA PHE A 134 4.24 -18.93 -6.74
C PHE A 134 3.80 -17.46 -6.59
N SER A 135 3.94 -16.90 -5.38
CA SER A 135 3.64 -15.48 -5.09
C SER A 135 4.51 -14.52 -5.91
N LYS A 136 5.77 -14.89 -6.19
CA LYS A 136 6.64 -14.14 -7.11
C LYS A 136 6.06 -14.06 -8.53
N ALA A 137 5.45 -15.14 -9.03
CA ALA A 137 4.79 -15.12 -10.33
C ALA A 137 3.55 -14.22 -10.33
N ILE A 138 2.75 -14.26 -9.23
CA ILE A 138 1.60 -13.36 -9.07
C ILE A 138 2.07 -11.90 -9.02
N PHE A 139 3.15 -11.61 -8.27
CA PHE A 139 3.71 -10.26 -8.16
C PHE A 139 4.14 -9.70 -9.51
N LYS A 140 4.85 -10.48 -10.33
CA LYS A 140 5.30 -10.05 -11.67
C LYS A 140 4.15 -9.65 -12.58
N ILE A 141 3.01 -10.33 -12.49
CA ILE A 141 1.85 -10.04 -13.33
C ILE A 141 0.94 -9.02 -12.65
N GLY A 142 0.57 -9.26 -11.39
CA GLY A 142 -0.41 -8.43 -10.68
C GLY A 142 0.12 -7.05 -10.31
N PHE A 143 1.42 -6.96 -9.97
CA PHE A 143 2.02 -5.70 -9.54
C PHE A 143 2.85 -5.05 -10.66
N GLU A 144 3.84 -5.75 -11.24
CA GLU A 144 4.75 -5.12 -12.22
C GLU A 144 4.09 -4.81 -13.57
N LYS A 145 3.10 -5.62 -14.01
CA LYS A 145 2.47 -5.43 -15.32
C LYS A 145 1.10 -4.76 -15.27
N LEU A 146 0.38 -4.89 -14.17
CA LEU A 146 -1.02 -4.44 -14.11
C LEU A 146 -1.24 -3.24 -13.19
N SER A 147 -0.32 -2.91 -12.28
CA SER A 147 -0.55 -1.83 -11.30
C SER A 147 -0.70 -0.44 -11.93
N ASP A 148 -0.09 -0.21 -13.09
CA ASP A 148 -0.12 1.04 -13.84
C ASP A 148 -1.12 1.04 -15.01
N GLN A 149 -1.82 -0.09 -15.25
CA GLN A 149 -2.73 -0.20 -16.36
C GLN A 149 -4.14 0.30 -16.00
N PRO A 150 -4.74 1.13 -16.85
CA PRO A 150 -6.10 1.60 -16.63
C PRO A 150 -7.12 0.49 -16.94
N PHE A 151 -7.84 0.01 -15.92
CA PHE A 151 -8.84 -1.06 -16.06
C PHE A 151 -10.19 -0.64 -16.68
N HIS A 152 -10.33 0.61 -17.13
CA HIS A 152 -11.59 1.08 -17.71
C HIS A 152 -11.89 0.53 -19.11
N LYS A 153 -10.92 -0.08 -19.79
CA LYS A 153 -11.11 -0.67 -21.12
C LYS A 153 -11.35 -2.16 -21.01
N PHE A 154 -12.55 -2.62 -21.37
CA PHE A 154 -12.96 -4.02 -21.35
C PHE A 154 -11.95 -4.97 -22.02
N TRP A 155 -11.39 -4.61 -23.18
CA TRP A 155 -10.43 -5.44 -23.90
C TRP A 155 -9.09 -5.62 -23.15
N ILE A 156 -8.68 -4.67 -22.32
CA ILE A 156 -7.48 -4.83 -21.48
C ILE A 156 -7.74 -5.94 -20.45
N MET A 157 -8.93 -5.96 -19.85
CA MET A 157 -9.31 -7.01 -18.90
C MET A 157 -9.37 -8.39 -19.58
N VAL A 158 -10.02 -8.50 -20.74
CA VAL A 158 -10.12 -9.76 -21.50
C VAL A 158 -8.75 -10.32 -21.84
N ARG A 159 -7.82 -9.48 -22.25
CA ARG A 159 -6.43 -9.88 -22.57
C ARG A 159 -5.68 -10.45 -21.36
N GLN A 160 -6.04 -10.07 -20.14
CA GLN A 160 -5.40 -10.56 -18.92
C GLN A 160 -6.00 -11.88 -18.40
N VAL A 161 -7.18 -12.28 -18.87
CA VAL A 161 -7.88 -13.49 -18.41
C VAL A 161 -7.00 -14.74 -18.44
N PRO A 162 -6.23 -15.06 -19.51
CA PRO A 162 -5.38 -16.26 -19.51
C PRO A 162 -4.32 -16.23 -18.41
N ALA A 163 -3.70 -15.06 -18.17
CA ALA A 163 -2.71 -14.89 -17.10
C ALA A 163 -3.35 -15.04 -15.70
N LEU A 164 -4.52 -14.45 -15.51
CA LEU A 164 -5.26 -14.56 -14.25
C LEU A 164 -5.70 -16.00 -13.95
N ILE A 165 -6.10 -16.75 -14.97
CA ILE A 165 -6.43 -18.18 -14.84
C ILE A 165 -5.17 -18.99 -14.49
N ALA A 166 -4.05 -18.77 -15.18
CA ALA A 166 -2.78 -19.45 -14.91
C ALA A 166 -2.30 -19.19 -13.46
N LEU A 167 -2.51 -17.99 -12.95
CA LEU A 167 -2.22 -17.59 -11.56
C LEU A 167 -3.29 -18.03 -10.56
N LYS A 168 -4.32 -18.76 -11.01
CA LYS A 168 -5.43 -19.23 -10.15
C LYS A 168 -6.15 -18.10 -9.40
N SER A 169 -6.22 -16.90 -9.99
CA SER A 169 -6.81 -15.70 -9.39
C SER A 169 -8.32 -15.84 -9.05
N TYR A 170 -8.96 -16.88 -9.59
CA TYR A 170 -10.34 -17.27 -9.29
C TYR A 170 -10.49 -17.94 -7.92
N LEU A 171 -9.38 -18.38 -7.31
CA LEU A 171 -9.40 -18.95 -5.96
C LEU A 171 -9.39 -17.81 -4.93
N SER A 172 -9.85 -18.13 -3.72
CA SER A 172 -9.59 -17.29 -2.56
C SER A 172 -8.15 -17.44 -2.08
N VAL A 173 -7.65 -16.47 -1.30
CA VAL A 173 -6.32 -16.55 -0.68
C VAL A 173 -6.20 -17.83 0.12
N TYR A 174 -7.18 -18.12 1.01
CA TYR A 174 -7.17 -19.33 1.82
C TYR A 174 -7.14 -20.61 0.96
N SER A 175 -7.93 -20.66 -0.12
CA SER A 175 -7.97 -21.82 -1.02
C SER A 175 -6.64 -22.00 -1.76
N LEU A 176 -5.96 -20.93 -2.12
CA LEU A 176 -4.64 -21.02 -2.75
C LEU A 176 -3.59 -21.48 -1.75
N VAL A 177 -3.51 -20.87 -0.56
CA VAL A 177 -2.57 -21.24 0.51
C VAL A 177 -2.73 -22.71 0.89
N SER A 178 -3.98 -23.21 0.96
CA SER A 178 -4.31 -24.63 1.26
C SER A 178 -3.78 -25.63 0.23
N LYS A 179 -3.38 -25.19 -0.97
CA LYS A 179 -2.72 -26.07 -1.94
C LYS A 179 -1.23 -26.29 -1.64
N PHE A 180 -0.65 -25.46 -0.81
CA PHE A 180 0.77 -25.52 -0.45
C PHE A 180 1.00 -26.01 0.97
N LEU A 181 0.09 -25.69 1.90
CA LEU A 181 0.18 -25.99 3.33
C LEU A 181 -0.99 -26.88 3.76
N LYS A 182 -0.72 -27.82 4.66
CA LYS A 182 -1.72 -28.78 5.18
C LYS A 182 -2.17 -28.44 6.59
N ASP A 183 -1.26 -27.97 7.45
CA ASP A 183 -1.55 -27.57 8.82
C ASP A 183 -2.51 -26.37 8.82
N GLU A 184 -3.60 -26.48 9.55
CA GLU A 184 -4.65 -25.45 9.59
C GLU A 184 -4.16 -24.14 10.20
N ARG A 185 -3.27 -24.20 11.19
CA ARG A 185 -2.65 -23.01 11.80
C ARG A 185 -1.86 -22.23 10.77
N LEU A 186 -1.04 -22.94 9.96
CA LEU A 186 -0.25 -22.34 8.89
C LEU A 186 -1.13 -21.78 7.77
N ARG A 187 -2.22 -22.48 7.40
CA ARG A 187 -3.18 -21.96 6.42
C ARG A 187 -3.76 -20.63 6.86
N ARG A 188 -4.21 -20.54 8.13
CA ARG A 188 -4.75 -19.31 8.70
C ARG A 188 -3.69 -18.21 8.76
N ALA A 189 -2.50 -18.51 9.29
CA ALA A 189 -1.42 -17.55 9.42
C ALA A 189 -1.02 -16.95 8.07
N PHE A 190 -0.80 -17.78 7.05
CA PHE A 190 -0.39 -17.31 5.73
C PHE A 190 -1.53 -16.83 4.82
N SER A 191 -2.75 -16.78 5.34
CA SER A 191 -3.89 -16.19 4.63
C SER A 191 -4.31 -14.82 5.15
N ILE A 192 -3.59 -14.21 6.08
CA ILE A 192 -4.00 -12.96 6.75
C ILE A 192 -3.96 -11.72 5.85
N HIS A 193 -3.17 -11.71 4.78
CA HIS A 193 -2.88 -10.50 4.01
C HIS A 193 -4.12 -9.71 3.52
N PRO A 194 -5.23 -10.35 3.11
CA PRO A 194 -6.46 -9.61 2.81
C PRO A 194 -6.99 -8.77 3.97
N LEU A 195 -6.74 -9.18 5.22
CA LEU A 195 -7.19 -8.42 6.40
C LEU A 195 -6.54 -7.04 6.46
N LEU A 196 -5.32 -6.89 5.92
CA LEU A 196 -4.61 -5.59 5.86
C LEU A 196 -5.37 -4.54 5.03
N VAL A 197 -6.26 -5.00 4.14
CA VAL A 197 -7.07 -4.13 3.27
C VAL A 197 -8.58 -4.29 3.53
N GLY A 198 -8.96 -4.90 4.67
CA GLY A 198 -10.35 -5.11 5.06
C GLY A 198 -11.06 -6.26 4.32
N GLY A 199 -10.29 -7.14 3.65
CA GLY A 199 -10.83 -8.28 2.92
C GLY A 199 -10.89 -9.56 3.76
N ASN A 200 -11.89 -10.42 3.50
CA ASN A 200 -11.98 -11.75 4.10
C ASN A 200 -11.13 -12.75 3.29
N PRO A 201 -10.14 -13.44 3.91
CA PRO A 201 -9.29 -14.42 3.23
C PRO A 201 -10.04 -15.54 2.49
N MET A 202 -11.23 -15.89 2.96
CA MET A 202 -12.05 -16.95 2.36
C MET A 202 -12.71 -16.53 1.03
N ASN A 203 -12.90 -15.23 0.82
CA ASN A 203 -13.62 -14.68 -0.34
C ASN A 203 -12.76 -13.76 -1.21
N THR A 204 -11.64 -13.26 -0.69
CA THR A 204 -10.75 -12.36 -1.43
C THR A 204 -9.88 -13.14 -2.40
N THR A 205 -9.75 -12.63 -3.62
CA THR A 205 -8.95 -13.24 -4.69
C THR A 205 -7.51 -13.54 -4.26
N SER A 206 -6.98 -14.67 -4.71
CA SER A 206 -5.61 -15.12 -4.42
C SER A 206 -4.50 -14.22 -4.98
N ILE A 207 -4.84 -13.19 -5.75
CA ILE A 207 -3.87 -12.18 -6.18
C ILE A 207 -3.17 -11.55 -4.97
N TYR A 208 -3.86 -11.38 -3.83
CA TYR A 208 -3.25 -10.85 -2.61
C TYR A 208 -2.12 -11.72 -2.03
N CYS A 209 -1.97 -12.95 -2.46
CA CYS A 209 -0.79 -13.76 -2.11
C CYS A 209 0.52 -13.16 -2.66
N LEU A 210 0.47 -12.20 -3.59
CA LEU A 210 1.66 -11.45 -4.03
C LEU A 210 2.41 -10.80 -2.86
N ILE A 211 1.71 -10.49 -1.76
CA ILE A 211 2.27 -9.83 -0.59
C ILE A 211 3.34 -10.71 0.08
N HIS A 212 3.20 -12.05 0.07
CA HIS A 212 4.26 -12.93 0.57
C HIS A 212 5.62 -12.68 -0.10
N TYR A 213 5.62 -12.50 -1.43
CA TYR A 213 6.86 -12.19 -2.14
C TYR A 213 7.33 -10.76 -1.88
N LEU A 214 6.38 -9.83 -1.78
CA LEU A 214 6.67 -8.42 -1.53
C LEU A 214 7.38 -8.24 -0.18
N GLU A 215 6.83 -8.84 0.89
CA GLU A 215 7.43 -8.83 2.23
C GLU A 215 8.80 -9.49 2.24
N ARG A 216 8.98 -10.64 1.56
CA ARG A 216 10.28 -11.32 1.44
C ARG A 216 11.31 -10.50 0.71
N LYS A 217 10.91 -9.70 -0.28
CA LYS A 217 11.84 -8.92 -1.10
C LYS A 217 12.25 -7.60 -0.45
N TRP A 218 11.32 -6.93 0.23
CA TRP A 218 11.57 -5.59 0.79
C TRP A 218 11.46 -5.49 2.30
N GLY A 219 11.02 -6.55 2.98
CA GLY A 219 10.78 -6.54 4.41
C GLY A 219 9.48 -5.84 4.80
N VAL A 220 9.25 -5.78 6.11
CA VAL A 220 8.14 -5.03 6.73
C VAL A 220 8.75 -3.93 7.59
N TRP A 221 8.27 -2.71 7.40
CA TRP A 221 8.83 -1.51 8.00
C TRP A 221 7.76 -0.73 8.77
N PHE A 222 8.20 -0.01 9.79
CA PHE A 222 7.38 0.91 10.56
C PHE A 222 7.95 2.33 10.45
N PRO A 223 7.17 3.33 10.04
CA PRO A 223 7.63 4.72 10.02
C PRO A 223 7.85 5.18 11.46
N LYS A 224 9.04 5.65 11.77
CA LYS A 224 9.33 6.19 13.11
C LYS A 224 8.42 7.37 13.43
N GLY A 225 7.65 7.25 14.50
CA GLY A 225 6.61 8.21 14.87
C GLY A 225 5.22 7.90 14.29
N GLY A 226 5.02 6.69 13.71
CA GLY A 226 3.76 6.23 13.16
C GLY A 226 3.51 6.65 11.72
N THR A 227 2.40 6.21 11.14
CA THR A 227 2.04 6.52 9.75
C THR A 227 1.85 8.02 9.52
N GLY A 228 1.45 8.76 10.55
CA GLY A 228 1.34 10.22 10.50
C GLY A 228 2.64 10.91 10.13
N SER A 229 3.79 10.43 10.64
CA SER A 229 5.10 11.01 10.31
C SER A 229 5.46 10.84 8.82
N LEU A 230 5.02 9.76 8.19
CA LEU A 230 5.17 9.57 6.75
C LEU A 230 4.28 10.53 5.96
N VAL A 231 3.03 10.76 6.41
CA VAL A 231 2.15 11.77 5.80
C VAL A 231 2.76 13.15 5.90
N ASP A 232 3.25 13.53 7.09
CA ASP A 232 3.89 14.83 7.33
C ASP A 232 5.13 15.02 6.46
N ALA A 233 5.94 13.97 6.28
CA ALA A 233 7.11 13.98 5.40
C ALA A 233 6.73 14.24 3.93
N LEU A 234 5.65 13.60 3.44
CA LEU A 234 5.16 13.81 2.09
C LEU A 234 4.53 15.21 1.91
N VAL A 235 3.81 15.71 2.91
CA VAL A 235 3.26 17.08 2.92
C VAL A 235 4.39 18.10 2.89
N LYS A 236 5.46 17.88 3.67
CA LYS A 236 6.65 18.73 3.64
C LYS A 236 7.27 18.75 2.24
N LEU A 237 7.45 17.59 1.60
CA LEU A 237 7.95 17.52 0.23
C LEU A 237 7.04 18.30 -0.74
N MET A 238 5.71 18.16 -0.62
CA MET A 238 4.76 18.90 -1.46
C MET A 238 4.93 20.42 -1.32
N HIS A 239 5.03 20.91 -0.08
CA HIS A 239 5.24 22.35 0.18
C HIS A 239 6.57 22.85 -0.42
N GLU A 240 7.65 22.10 -0.27
CA GLU A 240 8.95 22.41 -0.87
C GLU A 240 8.88 22.49 -2.40
N GLN A 241 7.95 21.76 -3.02
CA GLN A 241 7.73 21.79 -4.47
C GLN A 241 6.67 22.81 -4.91
N GLY A 242 6.13 23.60 -4.00
CA GLY A 242 5.13 24.64 -4.31
C GLY A 242 3.75 24.08 -4.65
N ILE A 243 3.42 22.89 -4.18
CA ILE A 243 2.06 22.33 -4.28
C ILE A 243 1.21 22.95 -3.17
N GLN A 244 0.05 23.50 -3.54
CA GLN A 244 -0.90 24.07 -2.61
C GLN A 244 -1.75 22.98 -1.99
N LEU A 245 -2.01 23.06 -0.67
CA LEU A 245 -2.85 22.14 0.08
C LEU A 245 -3.93 22.93 0.82
N GLU A 246 -5.18 22.73 0.43
CA GLU A 246 -6.34 23.36 1.03
C GLU A 246 -7.18 22.33 1.77
N LEU A 247 -7.18 22.42 3.08
CA LEU A 247 -7.90 21.52 3.99
C LEU A 247 -9.20 22.18 4.46
N ASN A 248 -10.10 21.39 5.05
CA ASN A 248 -11.44 21.83 5.50
C ASN A 248 -12.32 22.36 4.36
N LEU A 249 -12.07 21.94 3.13
CA LEU A 249 -12.77 22.40 1.94
C LEU A 249 -13.67 21.27 1.39
N SER A 250 -14.98 21.44 1.51
CA SER A 250 -15.95 20.48 0.97
C SER A 250 -16.29 20.78 -0.49
N LEU A 251 -16.21 19.77 -1.35
CA LEU A 251 -16.61 19.86 -2.76
C LEU A 251 -18.06 20.32 -2.96
N ILE A 252 -18.97 20.02 -2.03
CA ILE A 252 -20.37 20.43 -2.08
C ILE A 252 -20.46 21.96 -2.10
N HIS A 253 -19.58 22.64 -1.37
CA HIS A 253 -19.53 24.10 -1.33
C HIS A 253 -18.91 24.74 -2.57
N ILE A 254 -18.11 23.99 -3.33
CA ILE A 254 -17.46 24.50 -4.55
C ILE A 254 -18.29 24.22 -5.81
N SER A 255 -19.05 23.12 -5.82
CA SER A 255 -19.76 22.63 -7.00
C SER A 255 -21.26 23.01 -7.03
N GLU A 256 -21.82 23.59 -5.98
CA GLU A 256 -23.18 24.14 -6.07
C GLU A 256 -23.15 25.41 -6.93
N PRO A 257 -23.77 25.38 -8.13
CA PRO A 257 -24.03 26.63 -8.83
C PRO A 257 -24.90 27.47 -7.90
N THR A 258 -24.48 28.70 -7.63
CA THR A 258 -25.34 29.71 -7.00
C THR A 258 -26.67 29.65 -7.72
N ARG A 259 -27.71 29.03 -7.11
CA ARG A 259 -29.08 29.22 -7.53
C ARG A 259 -29.36 30.68 -7.27
N HIS A 260 -29.32 31.49 -8.33
CA HIS A 260 -29.98 32.74 -8.31
C HIS A 260 -31.49 32.44 -8.15
N THR A 261 -32.01 32.64 -6.95
CA THR A 261 -33.42 32.78 -6.70
C THR A 261 -33.80 34.16 -7.24
N ASP A 262 -34.32 34.20 -8.47
CA ASP A 262 -35.12 35.31 -8.95
C ASP A 262 -36.47 35.35 -8.22
#